data_f1621ce28f6388c9fe1599d06e668143
#
_entry.id   f1621ce28f6388c9fe1599d06e668143
#
_cell.length_a   1.000
_cell.length_b   1.000
_cell.length_c   1.000
_cell.angle_alpha   90.00
_cell.angle_beta   90.00
_cell.angle_gamma   90.00
#
_symmetry.space_group_name_H-M   'P 1'
#
loop_
_entity.id
_entity.type
_entity.pdbx_description
1 polymer ?
#
loop_
_entity_poly.entity_id
_entity_poly.type
_entity_poly.pdbx_seq_one_letter_code
_entity_poly.pdbx_strand_id
1 'polypeptide(L)'
;MTDSRDDATPHRPRLLTFIAVVAVAGAVVGLAAVYGIGGLRGNPDVDAPCIPALQAAQRLGPLARGEVAAVSVLTRPRRVPDLRFDDEEGRGRTLADWRGQLVLLNLWATWCVPCRKEMPALDALEAKLGGADFHVVAVNIDTRDPSKPRDFLHETGITHLAYFADQSAKVFQDLKLAGWAFGMPTTLIVDPRGCTLASLAGPAEWSGDDAVRLVTAALGR
;
A
#
# COMPACT_ATOMS: atom_id res chain seq x y z
N MET A 1 -67.50 -37.35 -58.62
CA MET A 1 -66.12 -37.65 -58.27
C MET A 1 -65.48 -36.31 -57.93
N THR A 2 -65.56 -35.92 -56.67
CA THR A 2 -65.08 -34.65 -56.13
C THR A 2 -64.04 -35.01 -55.05
N ASP A 3 -62.81 -34.65 -55.30
CA ASP A 3 -61.72 -34.83 -54.38
C ASP A 3 -61.54 -33.52 -53.57
N SER A 4 -61.83 -33.60 -52.32
CA SER A 4 -61.61 -32.47 -51.32
C SER A 4 -60.30 -32.68 -50.62
N ARG A 5 -59.32 -31.88 -50.94
CA ARG A 5 -58.05 -31.81 -50.18
C ARG A 5 -58.22 -30.79 -49.10
N ASP A 6 -58.29 -31.25 -47.85
CA ASP A 6 -58.12 -30.40 -46.63
C ASP A 6 -56.68 -29.99 -46.48
N ASP A 7 -56.43 -28.69 -46.58
CA ASP A 7 -55.14 -28.08 -46.42
C ASP A 7 -55.01 -27.68 -44.92
N ALA A 8 -54.28 -28.50 -44.17
CA ALA A 8 -54.02 -28.26 -42.78
C ALA A 8 -52.79 -27.32 -42.61
N THR A 9 -53.03 -26.06 -42.37
CA THR A 9 -52.00 -25.08 -42.07
C THR A 9 -51.42 -25.30 -40.65
N PRO A 10 -50.08 -25.45 -40.47
CA PRO A 10 -49.51 -25.69 -39.20
C PRO A 10 -49.44 -24.41 -38.37
N HIS A 11 -49.97 -24.44 -37.13
CA HIS A 11 -49.90 -23.39 -36.12
C HIS A 11 -48.48 -23.17 -35.62
N ARG A 12 -47.58 -22.61 -36.44
CA ARG A 12 -46.18 -22.26 -36.04
C ARG A 12 -45.93 -20.91 -35.37
N PRO A 13 -46.85 -19.90 -35.38
CA PRO A 13 -46.49 -18.58 -34.84
C PRO A 13 -46.38 -18.51 -33.33
N ARG A 14 -47.12 -19.33 -32.56
CA ARG A 14 -47.12 -19.26 -31.09
C ARG A 14 -45.83 -19.80 -30.46
N LEU A 15 -45.20 -20.83 -31.05
CA LEU A 15 -43.98 -21.42 -30.54
C LEU A 15 -42.79 -20.48 -30.75
N LEU A 16 -42.68 -19.82 -31.90
CA LEU A 16 -41.61 -18.87 -32.18
C LEU A 16 -41.71 -17.62 -31.28
N THR A 17 -42.92 -17.14 -30.99
CA THR A 17 -43.16 -16.03 -30.07
C THR A 17 -42.74 -16.41 -28.64
N PHE A 18 -43.05 -17.64 -28.20
CA PHE A 18 -42.66 -18.13 -26.86
C PHE A 18 -41.13 -18.24 -26.71
N ILE A 19 -40.43 -18.75 -27.74
CA ILE A 19 -38.98 -18.85 -27.77
C ILE A 19 -38.34 -17.46 -27.74
N ALA A 20 -38.86 -16.49 -28.49
CA ALA A 20 -38.36 -15.12 -28.50
C ALA A 20 -38.52 -14.42 -27.11
N VAL A 21 -39.68 -14.60 -26.47
CA VAL A 21 -39.95 -14.02 -25.13
C VAL A 21 -39.02 -14.63 -24.07
N VAL A 22 -38.79 -15.95 -24.09
CA VAL A 22 -37.89 -16.62 -23.15
C VAL A 22 -36.43 -16.19 -23.38
N ALA A 23 -36.01 -16.02 -24.63
CA ALA A 23 -34.66 -15.54 -24.97
C ALA A 23 -34.43 -14.10 -24.51
N VAL A 24 -35.41 -13.21 -24.70
CA VAL A 24 -35.35 -11.82 -24.24
C VAL A 24 -35.34 -11.75 -22.69
N ALA A 25 -36.20 -12.52 -22.02
CA ALA A 25 -36.24 -12.58 -20.56
C ALA A 25 -34.91 -13.12 -19.99
N GLY A 26 -34.34 -14.16 -20.62
CA GLY A 26 -33.02 -14.70 -20.23
C GLY A 26 -31.88 -13.69 -20.43
N ALA A 27 -31.92 -12.93 -21.55
CA ALA A 27 -30.92 -11.87 -21.79
C ALA A 27 -31.03 -10.73 -20.80
N VAL A 28 -32.24 -10.30 -20.42
CA VAL A 28 -32.47 -9.25 -19.40
C VAL A 28 -32.00 -9.69 -18.02
N VAL A 29 -32.34 -10.93 -17.64
CA VAL A 29 -31.89 -11.50 -16.36
C VAL A 29 -30.36 -11.68 -16.34
N GLY A 30 -29.75 -12.14 -17.43
CA GLY A 30 -28.29 -12.25 -17.59
C GLY A 30 -27.60 -10.92 -17.53
N LEU A 31 -28.10 -9.89 -18.20
CA LEU A 31 -27.60 -8.52 -18.14
C LEU A 31 -27.75 -7.93 -16.72
N ALA A 32 -28.91 -8.10 -16.08
CA ALA A 32 -29.13 -7.63 -14.71
C ALA A 32 -28.20 -8.33 -13.71
N ALA A 33 -27.91 -9.63 -13.89
CA ALA A 33 -26.93 -10.35 -13.05
C ALA A 33 -25.50 -9.84 -13.29
N VAL A 34 -25.09 -9.64 -14.55
CA VAL A 34 -23.75 -9.11 -14.87
C VAL A 34 -23.58 -7.68 -14.37
N TYR A 35 -24.56 -6.80 -14.57
CA TYR A 35 -24.52 -5.41 -14.08
C TYR A 35 -24.73 -5.31 -12.58
N GLY A 36 -25.58 -6.14 -11.97
CA GLY A 36 -25.82 -6.17 -10.52
C GLY A 36 -24.62 -6.73 -9.74
N ILE A 37 -23.98 -7.79 -10.22
CA ILE A 37 -22.79 -8.38 -9.58
C ILE A 37 -21.56 -7.50 -9.83
N GLY A 38 -21.45 -6.83 -10.97
CA GLY A 38 -20.39 -5.87 -11.28
C GLY A 38 -20.50 -4.57 -10.45
N GLY A 39 -21.73 -4.13 -10.13
CA GLY A 39 -21.96 -2.94 -9.29
C GLY A 39 -21.76 -3.16 -7.78
N LEU A 40 -21.80 -4.42 -7.31
CA LEU A 40 -21.56 -4.78 -5.90
C LEU A 40 -20.09 -5.09 -5.60
N ARG A 41 -19.24 -5.28 -6.60
CA ARG A 41 -17.78 -5.24 -6.45
C ARG A 41 -17.38 -3.78 -6.49
N GLY A 42 -17.37 -3.11 -5.34
CA GLY A 42 -16.63 -1.87 -5.16
C GLY A 42 -15.24 -2.09 -5.74
N ASN A 43 -14.75 -1.12 -6.53
CA ASN A 43 -13.46 -1.18 -7.22
C ASN A 43 -12.41 -1.65 -6.19
N PRO A 44 -11.80 -2.85 -6.32
CA PRO A 44 -10.92 -3.42 -5.28
C PRO A 44 -9.64 -2.60 -5.07
N ASP A 45 -9.44 -1.55 -5.88
CA ASP A 45 -8.21 -0.76 -5.91
C ASP A 45 -8.20 0.44 -4.94
N VAL A 46 -9.31 0.79 -4.28
CA VAL A 46 -9.34 1.87 -3.29
C VAL A 46 -9.92 1.34 -1.98
N ASP A 47 -9.06 1.25 -0.99
CA ASP A 47 -9.47 0.91 0.37
C ASP A 47 -10.35 2.07 0.89
N ALA A 48 -11.66 1.86 1.08
CA ALA A 48 -12.61 2.90 1.48
C ALA A 48 -12.12 3.74 2.70
N PRO A 49 -11.49 3.16 3.73
CA PRO A 49 -10.85 3.91 4.81
C PRO A 49 -9.72 4.83 4.36
N CYS A 50 -9.12 4.62 3.18
CA CYS A 50 -8.00 5.42 2.66
C CYS A 50 -8.43 6.52 1.67
N ILE A 51 -9.72 6.70 1.39
CA ILE A 51 -10.21 7.80 0.53
C ILE A 51 -9.72 9.18 1.04
N PRO A 52 -9.78 9.51 2.35
CA PRO A 52 -9.28 10.80 2.83
C PRO A 52 -7.76 10.98 2.68
N ALA A 53 -6.99 9.88 2.59
CA ALA A 53 -5.54 9.93 2.36
C ALA A 53 -5.18 10.44 0.96
N LEU A 54 -6.11 10.37 -0.01
CA LEU A 54 -5.88 10.85 -1.37
C LEU A 54 -5.52 12.34 -1.43
N GLN A 55 -6.20 13.18 -0.67
CA GLN A 55 -5.89 14.62 -0.63
C GLN A 55 -4.50 14.88 0.00
N ALA A 56 -4.13 14.12 1.04
CA ALA A 56 -2.80 14.20 1.63
C ALA A 56 -1.74 13.76 0.61
N ALA A 57 -1.92 12.64 -0.07
CA ALA A 57 -1.03 12.18 -1.12
C ALA A 57 -0.88 13.22 -2.25
N GLN A 58 -1.96 13.81 -2.75
CA GLN A 58 -1.92 14.80 -3.83
C GLN A 58 -1.04 16.02 -3.48
N ARG A 59 -1.02 16.46 -2.21
CA ARG A 59 -0.15 17.56 -1.76
C ARG A 59 1.33 17.22 -1.85
N LEU A 60 1.71 15.94 -1.80
CA LEU A 60 3.10 15.49 -1.86
C LEU A 60 3.66 15.50 -3.28
N GLY A 61 2.83 15.39 -4.31
CA GLY A 61 3.26 15.28 -5.71
C GLY A 61 4.28 16.36 -6.14
N PRO A 62 4.00 17.66 -5.94
CA PRO A 62 4.93 18.73 -6.30
C PRO A 62 6.23 18.76 -5.46
N LEU A 63 6.25 18.06 -4.32
CA LEU A 63 7.36 18.02 -3.36
C LEU A 63 8.27 16.81 -3.55
N ALA A 64 7.87 15.81 -4.32
CA ALA A 64 8.71 14.67 -4.72
C ALA A 64 9.74 15.13 -5.77
N ARG A 65 10.77 15.82 -5.32
CA ARG A 65 11.83 16.43 -6.15
C ARG A 65 13.18 16.44 -5.44
N GLY A 66 14.24 16.85 -6.13
CA GLY A 66 15.60 16.90 -5.56
C GLY A 66 16.02 15.54 -5.00
N GLU A 67 16.42 15.52 -3.75
CA GLU A 67 16.90 14.31 -3.07
C GLU A 67 15.82 13.21 -2.92
N VAL A 68 14.55 13.60 -3.00
CA VAL A 68 13.40 12.68 -2.89
C VAL A 68 12.61 12.57 -4.20
N ALA A 69 13.21 12.92 -5.34
CA ALA A 69 12.55 12.86 -6.65
C ALA A 69 12.09 11.46 -7.07
N ALA A 70 12.70 10.41 -6.51
CA ALA A 70 12.33 9.02 -6.76
C ALA A 70 11.13 8.54 -5.91
N VAL A 71 10.62 9.37 -4.99
CA VAL A 71 9.42 9.06 -4.21
C VAL A 71 8.20 9.03 -5.13
N SER A 72 7.55 7.89 -5.18
CA SER A 72 6.32 7.67 -5.93
C SER A 72 5.11 8.00 -5.04
N VAL A 73 4.45 9.12 -5.33
CA VAL A 73 3.22 9.53 -4.63
C VAL A 73 2.04 8.73 -5.17
N LEU A 74 1.21 8.21 -4.29
CA LEU A 74 0.16 7.29 -4.67
C LEU A 74 -1.10 8.04 -5.13
N THR A 75 -1.59 7.66 -6.30
CA THR A 75 -2.90 8.11 -6.81
C THR A 75 -4.05 7.30 -6.21
N ARG A 76 -3.76 6.17 -5.57
CA ARG A 76 -4.72 5.27 -4.93
C ARG A 76 -4.14 4.78 -3.60
N PRO A 77 -4.25 5.58 -2.52
CA PRO A 77 -3.82 5.17 -1.19
C PRO A 77 -4.51 3.87 -0.77
N ARG A 78 -3.71 2.94 -0.23
CA ARG A 78 -4.20 1.66 0.29
C ARG A 78 -3.62 1.44 1.69
N ARG A 79 -4.33 0.66 2.49
CA ARG A 79 -3.86 0.29 3.83
C ARG A 79 -2.60 -0.55 3.73
N VAL A 80 -1.62 -0.26 4.59
CA VAL A 80 -0.44 -1.11 4.76
C VAL A 80 -0.89 -2.45 5.38
N PRO A 81 -0.34 -3.60 4.97
CA PRO A 81 -0.59 -4.88 5.65
C PRO A 81 -0.31 -4.82 7.16
N ASP A 82 -0.87 -5.75 7.92
CA ASP A 82 -0.56 -5.91 9.34
C ASP A 82 0.86 -6.49 9.51
N LEU A 83 1.85 -5.59 9.55
CA LEU A 83 3.26 -5.93 9.70
C LEU A 83 3.57 -6.16 11.18
N ARG A 84 4.33 -7.23 11.46
CA ARG A 84 4.77 -7.60 12.81
C ARG A 84 6.29 -7.63 12.86
N PHE A 85 6.84 -6.98 13.86
CA PHE A 85 8.27 -6.89 14.14
C PHE A 85 8.48 -6.69 15.63
N ASP A 86 9.69 -6.83 16.13
CA ASP A 86 10.01 -6.71 17.54
C ASP A 86 10.73 -5.40 17.83
N ASP A 87 10.52 -4.82 19.02
CA ASP A 87 11.30 -3.71 19.53
C ASP A 87 12.62 -4.19 20.19
N GLU A 88 13.36 -3.26 20.78
CA GLU A 88 14.66 -3.55 21.40
C GLU A 88 14.59 -4.58 22.54
N GLU A 89 13.49 -4.61 23.29
CA GLU A 89 13.24 -5.54 24.37
C GLU A 89 12.60 -6.87 23.89
N GLY A 90 12.43 -7.06 22.57
CA GLY A 90 11.82 -8.25 21.98
C GLY A 90 10.30 -8.28 22.13
N ARG A 91 9.66 -7.16 22.40
CA ARG A 91 8.18 -7.08 22.43
C ARG A 91 7.65 -6.91 21.02
N GLY A 92 6.68 -7.74 20.67
CA GLY A 92 6.02 -7.66 19.35
C GLY A 92 5.30 -6.32 19.15
N ARG A 93 5.60 -5.67 18.04
CA ARG A 93 5.02 -4.38 17.61
C ARG A 93 4.31 -4.54 16.27
N THR A 94 3.39 -3.62 16.00
CA THR A 94 2.72 -3.49 14.70
C THR A 94 2.58 -2.02 14.34
N LEU A 95 2.32 -1.69 13.07
CA LEU A 95 2.04 -0.30 12.69
C LEU A 95 0.78 0.29 13.35
N ALA A 96 -0.07 -0.55 13.93
CA ALA A 96 -1.22 -0.06 14.69
C ALA A 96 -0.81 0.70 15.96
N ASP A 97 0.39 0.47 16.49
CA ASP A 97 0.92 1.15 17.68
C ASP A 97 1.16 2.66 17.42
N TRP A 98 1.29 3.05 16.15
CA TRP A 98 1.44 4.44 15.71
C TRP A 98 0.15 5.02 15.10
N ARG A 99 -1.04 4.48 15.43
CA ARG A 99 -2.29 5.08 14.97
C ARG A 99 -2.43 6.50 15.52
N GLY A 100 -2.82 7.42 14.66
CA GLY A 100 -2.88 8.85 14.97
C GLY A 100 -1.61 9.62 14.60
N GLN A 101 -0.53 8.91 14.19
CA GLN A 101 0.76 9.50 13.83
C GLN A 101 1.09 9.22 12.36
N LEU A 102 1.81 10.13 11.72
CA LEU A 102 2.46 9.88 10.45
C LEU A 102 3.68 9.00 10.68
N VAL A 103 3.85 7.96 9.88
CA VAL A 103 5.01 7.05 9.97
C VAL A 103 5.79 7.05 8.66
N LEU A 104 7.10 7.24 8.75
CA LEU A 104 8.03 6.89 7.70
C LEU A 104 8.58 5.49 8.02
N LEU A 105 7.93 4.47 7.43
CA LEU A 105 8.36 3.09 7.55
C LEU A 105 9.51 2.84 6.59
N ASN A 106 10.65 2.39 7.10
CA ASN A 106 11.81 2.03 6.29
C ASN A 106 12.23 0.58 6.60
N LEU A 107 12.50 -0.21 5.55
CA LEU A 107 13.12 -1.53 5.70
C LEU A 107 14.59 -1.45 5.35
N TRP A 108 15.44 -1.94 6.23
CA TRP A 108 16.89 -1.93 6.06
C TRP A 108 17.57 -3.21 6.53
N ALA A 109 18.84 -3.39 6.15
CA ALA A 109 19.66 -4.51 6.62
C ALA A 109 21.16 -4.14 6.60
N THR A 110 21.97 -4.80 7.45
CA THR A 110 23.41 -4.55 7.53
C THR A 110 24.18 -4.98 6.28
N TRP A 111 23.68 -5.96 5.54
CA TRP A 111 24.25 -6.39 4.26
C TRP A 111 23.86 -5.47 3.09
N CYS A 112 22.91 -4.57 3.27
CA CYS A 112 22.44 -3.63 2.25
C CYS A 112 23.25 -2.34 2.30
N VAL A 113 24.23 -2.18 1.41
CA VAL A 113 25.11 -1.00 1.39
C VAL A 113 24.35 0.33 1.24
N PRO A 114 23.38 0.49 0.31
CA PRO A 114 22.62 1.74 0.22
C PRO A 114 21.76 2.01 1.46
N CYS A 115 21.22 0.96 2.13
CA CYS A 115 20.48 1.13 3.37
C CYS A 115 21.36 1.73 4.47
N ARG A 116 22.57 1.18 4.67
CA ARG A 116 23.50 1.70 5.68
C ARG A 116 23.87 3.17 5.44
N LYS A 117 23.96 3.57 4.17
CA LYS A 117 24.30 4.96 3.82
C LYS A 117 23.19 5.95 4.16
N GLU A 118 21.93 5.54 4.10
CA GLU A 118 20.80 6.44 4.40
C GLU A 118 20.45 6.50 5.90
N MET A 119 20.90 5.53 6.73
CA MET A 119 20.54 5.48 8.15
C MET A 119 20.85 6.77 8.90
N PRO A 120 22.02 7.45 8.73
CA PRO A 120 22.27 8.73 9.38
C PRO A 120 21.26 9.83 8.99
N ALA A 121 20.80 9.84 7.75
CA ALA A 121 19.81 10.80 7.29
C ALA A 121 18.42 10.52 7.88
N LEU A 122 18.06 9.24 8.06
CA LEU A 122 16.83 8.84 8.77
C LEU A 122 16.89 9.22 10.26
N ASP A 123 18.04 9.04 10.92
CA ASP A 123 18.25 9.45 12.32
C ASP A 123 18.11 10.97 12.48
N ALA A 124 18.73 11.74 11.59
CA ALA A 124 18.61 13.20 11.59
C ALA A 124 17.16 13.67 11.31
N LEU A 125 16.42 12.96 10.46
CA LEU A 125 15.00 13.25 10.21
C LEU A 125 14.17 13.01 11.48
N GLU A 126 14.38 11.87 12.17
CA GLU A 126 13.73 11.56 13.45
C GLU A 126 14.08 12.63 14.49
N ALA A 127 15.36 12.99 14.62
CA ALA A 127 15.81 14.05 15.54
C ALA A 127 15.12 15.41 15.27
N LYS A 128 14.85 15.71 13.99
CA LYS A 128 14.28 17.01 13.56
C LYS A 128 12.77 17.07 13.65
N LEU A 129 12.07 16.01 13.29
CA LEU A 129 10.61 15.98 13.16
C LEU A 129 9.92 15.00 14.10
N GLY A 130 10.64 14.04 14.67
CA GLY A 130 10.12 13.02 15.57
C GLY A 130 9.40 13.62 16.80
N GLY A 131 8.30 13.00 17.22
CA GLY A 131 7.51 13.49 18.35
C GLY A 131 6.10 12.90 18.39
N ALA A 132 5.16 13.67 18.91
CA ALA A 132 3.81 13.18 19.18
C ALA A 132 3.02 12.78 17.91
N ASP A 133 3.39 13.28 16.75
CA ASP A 133 2.63 13.12 15.50
C ASP A 133 3.45 12.53 14.32
N PHE A 134 4.75 12.25 14.53
CA PHE A 134 5.62 11.65 13.51
C PHE A 134 6.69 10.74 14.11
N HIS A 135 6.91 9.59 13.44
CA HIS A 135 8.05 8.72 13.73
C HIS A 135 8.65 8.10 12.46
N VAL A 136 9.97 7.95 12.48
CA VAL A 136 10.68 7.03 11.59
C VAL A 136 10.69 5.64 12.23
N VAL A 137 10.06 4.67 11.59
CA VAL A 137 10.03 3.28 12.02
C VAL A 137 10.94 2.48 11.08
N ALA A 138 12.23 2.40 11.44
CA ALA A 138 13.24 1.69 10.67
C ALA A 138 13.35 0.23 11.14
N VAL A 139 12.77 -0.71 10.36
CA VAL A 139 12.75 -2.13 10.70
C VAL A 139 13.90 -2.85 10.03
N ASN A 140 14.79 -3.41 10.83
CA ASN A 140 15.87 -4.28 10.37
C ASN A 140 15.34 -5.66 9.98
N ILE A 141 15.86 -6.21 8.86
CA ILE A 141 15.46 -7.53 8.37
C ILE A 141 16.66 -8.50 8.24
N ASP A 142 17.71 -8.31 9.03
CA ASP A 142 18.79 -9.30 9.10
C ASP A 142 18.29 -10.60 9.73
N THR A 143 18.55 -11.74 9.05
CA THR A 143 18.02 -13.05 9.45
C THR A 143 19.05 -13.93 10.16
N ARG A 144 20.34 -13.52 10.23
CA ARG A 144 21.42 -14.40 10.69
C ARG A 144 21.95 -14.05 12.07
N ASP A 145 22.37 -12.83 12.25
CA ASP A 145 23.09 -12.38 13.46
C ASP A 145 22.39 -11.14 14.03
N PRO A 146 21.65 -11.28 15.14
CA PRO A 146 20.85 -10.21 15.71
C PRO A 146 21.69 -9.11 16.40
N SER A 147 23.01 -9.32 16.63
CA SER A 147 23.87 -8.30 17.20
C SER A 147 24.29 -7.25 16.16
N LYS A 148 24.57 -7.69 14.93
CA LYS A 148 25.10 -6.82 13.86
C LYS A 148 24.31 -5.53 13.62
N PRO A 149 22.98 -5.53 13.59
CA PRO A 149 22.24 -4.29 13.40
C PRO A 149 22.46 -3.29 14.54
N ARG A 150 22.49 -3.77 15.78
CA ARG A 150 22.74 -2.94 16.96
C ARG A 150 24.17 -2.39 16.98
N ASP A 151 25.15 -3.26 16.70
CA ASP A 151 26.56 -2.86 16.61
C ASP A 151 26.72 -1.77 15.55
N PHE A 152 26.12 -1.95 14.37
CA PHE A 152 26.15 -0.95 13.31
C PHE A 152 25.54 0.40 13.75
N LEU A 153 24.36 0.40 14.37
CA LEU A 153 23.72 1.62 14.84
C LEU A 153 24.61 2.36 15.89
N HIS A 154 25.20 1.61 16.81
CA HIS A 154 26.12 2.14 17.80
C HIS A 154 27.40 2.72 17.17
N GLU A 155 28.06 1.95 16.29
CA GLU A 155 29.31 2.36 15.63
C GLU A 155 29.14 3.58 14.73
N THR A 156 27.94 3.76 14.15
CA THR A 156 27.63 4.90 13.29
C THR A 156 26.98 6.08 14.01
N GLY A 157 26.81 5.99 15.34
CA GLY A 157 26.27 7.08 16.17
C GLY A 157 24.79 7.37 15.91
N ILE A 158 24.00 6.36 15.51
CA ILE A 158 22.55 6.45 15.37
C ILE A 158 21.93 6.40 16.76
N THR A 159 21.25 7.47 17.19
CA THR A 159 20.79 7.64 18.57
C THR A 159 19.33 8.08 18.72
N HIS A 160 18.70 8.57 17.66
CA HIS A 160 17.32 9.03 17.68
C HIS A 160 16.34 7.97 17.16
N LEU A 161 16.81 7.06 16.28
CA LEU A 161 15.99 5.95 15.81
C LEU A 161 15.82 4.89 16.89
N ALA A 162 14.57 4.53 17.20
CA ALA A 162 14.29 3.34 17.98
C ALA A 162 14.65 2.07 17.17
N TYR A 163 15.14 1.05 17.87
CA TYR A 163 15.47 -0.22 17.25
C TYR A 163 14.24 -1.10 17.04
N PHE A 164 14.04 -1.53 15.80
CA PHE A 164 13.03 -2.53 15.44
C PHE A 164 13.66 -3.57 14.53
N ALA A 165 13.25 -4.84 14.67
CA ALA A 165 13.76 -5.93 13.85
C ALA A 165 12.69 -7.00 13.57
N ASP A 166 12.78 -7.59 12.38
CA ASP A 166 12.10 -8.83 12.02
C ASP A 166 13.12 -9.82 11.46
N GLN A 167 13.62 -10.71 12.33
CA GLN A 167 14.62 -11.72 11.96
C GLN A 167 14.10 -12.77 10.98
N SER A 168 12.79 -12.84 10.78
CA SER A 168 12.19 -13.72 9.76
C SER A 168 12.14 -13.06 8.37
N ALA A 169 12.37 -11.75 8.28
CA ALA A 169 12.17 -10.92 7.10
C ALA A 169 10.76 -11.03 6.50
N LYS A 170 9.78 -11.41 7.33
CA LYS A 170 8.37 -11.56 6.91
C LYS A 170 7.77 -10.21 6.52
N VAL A 171 8.12 -9.13 7.21
CA VAL A 171 7.67 -7.77 6.86
C VAL A 171 8.03 -7.41 5.43
N PHE A 172 9.22 -7.78 4.94
CA PHE A 172 9.60 -7.58 3.55
C PHE A 172 8.76 -8.43 2.59
N GLN A 173 8.52 -9.70 2.94
CA GLN A 173 7.69 -10.58 2.12
C GLN A 173 6.24 -10.12 2.06
N ASP A 174 5.67 -9.70 3.19
CA ASP A 174 4.30 -9.18 3.25
C ASP A 174 4.15 -7.90 2.41
N LEU A 175 5.11 -6.97 2.50
CA LEU A 175 5.13 -5.77 1.65
C LEU A 175 5.35 -6.10 0.17
N LYS A 176 6.17 -7.10 -0.15
CA LYS A 176 6.37 -7.57 -1.52
C LYS A 176 5.09 -8.15 -2.12
N LEU A 177 4.38 -9.01 -1.37
CA LEU A 177 3.10 -9.58 -1.79
C LEU A 177 2.02 -8.50 -1.97
N ALA A 178 2.05 -7.46 -1.14
CA ALA A 178 1.16 -6.31 -1.26
C ALA A 178 1.56 -5.33 -2.38
N GLY A 179 2.70 -5.56 -3.06
CA GLY A 179 3.18 -4.71 -4.15
C GLY A 179 3.83 -3.41 -3.69
N TRP A 180 4.42 -3.39 -2.46
CA TRP A 180 5.12 -2.22 -1.90
C TRP A 180 6.64 -2.35 -1.91
N ALA A 181 7.18 -3.57 -1.72
CA ALA A 181 8.62 -3.81 -1.66
C ALA A 181 9.11 -4.49 -2.94
N PHE A 182 10.00 -3.82 -3.68
CA PHE A 182 10.62 -4.33 -4.91
C PHE A 182 12.14 -4.49 -4.77
N GLY A 183 12.72 -4.01 -3.66
CA GLY A 183 14.15 -4.05 -3.37
C GLY A 183 14.45 -3.40 -2.03
N MET A 184 15.73 -3.23 -1.72
CA MET A 184 16.19 -2.63 -0.48
C MET A 184 17.06 -1.40 -0.74
N PRO A 185 16.89 -0.31 0.04
CA PRO A 185 15.86 -0.11 1.05
C PRO A 185 14.47 0.08 0.43
N THR A 186 13.43 -0.16 1.22
CA THR A 186 12.04 0.18 0.87
C THR A 186 11.51 1.14 1.92
N THR A 187 10.97 2.27 1.48
CA THR A 187 10.36 3.28 2.38
C THR A 187 8.91 3.55 2.00
N LEU A 188 8.04 3.62 2.99
CA LEU A 188 6.63 4.03 2.85
C LEU A 188 6.35 5.23 3.75
N ILE A 189 5.62 6.22 3.23
CA ILE A 189 5.01 7.28 4.05
C ILE A 189 3.58 6.84 4.34
N VAL A 190 3.27 6.62 5.62
CA VAL A 190 2.01 6.04 6.09
C VAL A 190 1.26 7.08 6.93
N ASP A 191 0.02 7.37 6.57
CA ASP A 191 -0.82 8.35 7.26
C ASP A 191 -1.30 7.85 8.65
N PRO A 192 -1.84 8.73 9.51
CA PRO A 192 -2.33 8.37 10.84
C PRO A 192 -3.38 7.25 10.88
N ARG A 193 -4.02 6.92 9.75
CA ARG A 193 -5.00 5.84 9.61
C ARG A 193 -4.39 4.54 9.11
N GLY A 194 -3.08 4.54 8.79
CA GLY A 194 -2.35 3.40 8.26
C GLY A 194 -2.51 3.24 6.75
N CYS A 195 -2.77 4.32 6.03
CA CYS A 195 -2.83 4.34 4.58
C CYS A 195 -1.52 4.86 4.00
N THR A 196 -0.99 4.18 3.00
CA THR A 196 0.24 4.59 2.32
C THR A 196 -0.03 5.82 1.44
N LEU A 197 0.69 6.92 1.66
CA LEU A 197 0.64 8.14 0.86
C LEU A 197 1.65 8.10 -0.29
N ALA A 198 2.83 7.57 -0.01
CA ALA A 198 3.93 7.51 -0.97
C ALA A 198 4.85 6.32 -0.66
N SER A 199 5.61 5.89 -1.66
CA SER A 199 6.59 4.81 -1.53
C SER A 199 7.88 5.16 -2.27
N LEU A 200 9.00 4.57 -1.81
CA LEU A 200 10.29 4.65 -2.45
C LEU A 200 10.96 3.28 -2.42
N ALA A 201 11.43 2.82 -3.57
CA ALA A 201 12.32 1.67 -3.70
C ALA A 201 13.73 2.20 -4.03
N GLY A 202 14.63 2.10 -3.06
CA GLY A 202 15.98 2.66 -3.12
C GLY A 202 16.25 3.73 -2.06
N PRO A 203 17.50 4.18 -1.93
CA PRO A 203 17.91 5.14 -0.91
C PRO A 203 17.50 6.58 -1.27
N ALA A 204 17.34 7.42 -0.24
CA ALA A 204 17.22 8.87 -0.38
C ALA A 204 17.98 9.62 0.73
N GLU A 205 18.23 10.91 0.53
CA GLU A 205 18.76 11.82 1.55
C GLU A 205 17.60 12.40 2.37
N TRP A 206 17.22 11.66 3.42
CA TRP A 206 16.04 11.99 4.23
C TRP A 206 16.23 13.22 5.14
N SER A 207 17.47 13.66 5.38
CA SER A 207 17.76 14.87 6.17
C SER A 207 17.78 16.15 5.34
N GLY A 208 17.76 16.04 4.02
CA GLY A 208 17.77 17.18 3.09
C GLY A 208 16.48 18.01 3.14
N ASP A 209 16.58 19.25 2.64
CA ASP A 209 15.45 20.18 2.70
C ASP A 209 14.21 19.71 1.92
N ASP A 210 14.40 19.02 0.77
CA ASP A 210 13.28 18.49 0.01
C ASP A 210 12.56 17.36 0.74
N ALA A 211 13.30 16.47 1.43
CA ALA A 211 12.73 15.41 2.25
C ALA A 211 11.97 15.97 3.46
N VAL A 212 12.56 16.92 4.17
CA VAL A 212 11.93 17.60 5.32
C VAL A 212 10.64 18.30 4.90
N ARG A 213 10.63 19.01 3.75
CA ARG A 213 9.43 19.65 3.20
C ARG A 213 8.36 18.61 2.85
N LEU A 214 8.74 17.50 2.23
CA LEU A 214 7.83 16.43 1.85
C LEU A 214 7.13 15.84 3.10
N VAL A 215 7.90 15.49 4.13
CA VAL A 215 7.37 14.93 5.38
C VAL A 215 6.52 15.95 6.14
N THR A 216 6.95 17.22 6.21
CA THR A 216 6.19 18.31 6.83
C THR A 216 4.83 18.51 6.15
N ALA A 217 4.79 18.47 4.82
CA ALA A 217 3.53 18.53 4.06
C ALA A 217 2.64 17.29 4.28
N ALA A 218 3.24 16.10 4.49
CA ALA A 218 2.49 14.90 4.85
C ALA A 218 1.84 15.02 6.23
N LEU A 219 2.48 15.74 7.18
CA LEU A 219 1.94 16.11 8.50
C LEU A 219 0.80 17.13 8.41
N GLY A 220 0.62 17.79 7.25
CA GLY A 220 -0.40 18.82 7.07
C GLY A 220 0.00 20.21 7.59
N ARG A 221 1.31 20.45 7.72
CA ARG A 221 1.91 21.71 8.15
C ARG A 221 2.50 22.50 6.98
#